data_745d5e37263a0c18e88f3c340c355799
#
_entry.id   745d5e37263a0c18e88f3c340c355799
#
_cell.length_a   1.000
_cell.length_b   1.000
_cell.length_c   1.000
_cell.angle_alpha   90.00
_cell.angle_beta   90.00
_cell.angle_gamma   90.00
#
_symmetry.space_group_name_H-M   'P 1'
#
loop_
_entity.id
_entity.type
_entity.pdbx_description
1 polymer ?
#
loop_
_entity_poly.entity_id
_entity_poly.type
_entity_poly.pdbx_seq_one_letter_code
_entity_poly.pdbx_strand_id
1 'polypeptide(L)'
;STLMRSSAASDVYKRQLGDSVALNGVCLTATSIGKNNYSVDVMHETLRRTNLGELKSGSKVNLERAMAANGRFGGHIVAGHVDGTGTISSMKKDDNAVWITIDTSAAILKYIISKGSITIDGVSLTVAKVDNKSFAVSVIPHTGQNTTLLDKKPGDTVNLENDMVGKYVEKLLQYGSIPAEEEEGTTEKTGITMDFLIQNGF
;
A
#
# COMPACT_ATOMS: atom_id res chain seq x y z
N SER A 1 -0.22 -21.17 -8.15
CA SER A 1 -0.92 -20.83 -6.89
C SER A 1 -0.02 -21.14 -5.71
N THR A 2 0.12 -20.20 -4.79
CA THR A 2 0.92 -20.39 -3.58
C THR A 2 -0.01 -20.65 -2.42
N LEU A 3 0.10 -21.83 -1.79
CA LEU A 3 -0.69 -22.22 -0.61
C LEU A 3 0.00 -21.70 0.65
N MET A 4 -0.69 -20.86 1.42
CA MET A 4 -0.15 -20.33 2.67
C MET A 4 -0.97 -20.78 3.88
N ARG A 5 -0.28 -21.17 4.96
CA ARG A 5 -0.90 -21.50 6.24
C ARG A 5 -0.60 -20.37 7.23
N SER A 6 -1.61 -19.81 7.82
CA SER A 6 -1.47 -18.85 8.92
C SER A 6 -2.04 -19.46 10.20
N SER A 7 -1.26 -19.43 11.28
CA SER A 7 -1.70 -19.83 12.63
C SER A 7 -2.09 -18.65 13.52
N ALA A 8 -2.00 -17.40 13.05
CA ALA A 8 -1.89 -16.24 13.92
C ALA A 8 -3.10 -15.31 13.95
N ALA A 9 -4.20 -15.53 13.23
CA ALA A 9 -5.26 -14.55 13.22
C ALA A 9 -6.64 -15.19 13.36
N SER A 10 -7.21 -15.16 14.57
CA SER A 10 -8.60 -15.52 14.83
C SER A 10 -9.60 -14.79 13.91
N ASP A 11 -9.26 -13.57 13.47
CA ASP A 11 -10.06 -12.78 12.53
C ASP A 11 -9.97 -13.25 11.08
N VAL A 12 -8.94 -14.02 10.73
CA VAL A 12 -8.76 -14.57 9.40
C VAL A 12 -9.74 -15.73 9.12
N TYR A 13 -10.42 -16.27 10.14
CA TYR A 13 -11.35 -17.39 10.01
C TYR A 13 -12.77 -17.06 9.50
N LYS A 14 -13.15 -15.78 9.43
CA LYS A 14 -14.46 -15.34 8.90
C LYS A 14 -14.38 -14.88 7.45
N ARG A 15 -13.53 -15.52 6.62
CA ARG A 15 -13.35 -15.15 5.22
C ARG A 15 -14.37 -15.81 4.32
N GLN A 16 -14.69 -15.09 3.25
CA GLN A 16 -15.46 -15.61 2.12
C GLN A 16 -14.58 -15.70 0.88
N LEU A 17 -14.94 -16.57 -0.03
CA LEU A 17 -14.30 -16.65 -1.34
C LEU A 17 -14.45 -15.29 -2.04
N GLY A 18 -13.37 -14.79 -2.60
CA GLY A 18 -13.35 -13.46 -3.20
C GLY A 18 -12.96 -12.32 -2.24
N ASP A 19 -12.83 -12.58 -0.93
CA ASP A 19 -12.32 -11.55 0.01
C ASP A 19 -10.88 -11.16 -0.32
N SER A 20 -10.57 -9.87 -0.13
CA SER A 20 -9.20 -9.37 -0.19
C SER A 20 -8.48 -9.60 1.13
N VAL A 21 -7.24 -10.07 1.04
CA VAL A 21 -6.33 -10.26 2.16
C VAL A 21 -4.98 -9.67 1.79
N ALA A 22 -4.42 -8.81 2.63
CA ALA A 22 -3.08 -8.30 2.45
C ALA A 22 -2.05 -9.30 3.00
N LEU A 23 -1.10 -9.69 2.15
CA LEU A 23 0.03 -10.55 2.47
C LEU A 23 1.32 -9.75 2.37
N ASN A 24 2.01 -9.51 3.48
CA ASN A 24 3.11 -8.53 3.53
C ASN A 24 2.73 -7.20 2.84
N GLY A 25 1.51 -6.72 3.06
CA GLY A 25 0.99 -5.49 2.45
C GLY A 25 0.54 -5.62 1.00
N VAL A 26 0.61 -6.78 0.38
CA VAL A 26 0.13 -7.00 -0.99
C VAL A 26 -1.32 -7.48 -0.94
N CYS A 27 -2.24 -6.71 -1.50
CA CYS A 27 -3.66 -7.07 -1.60
C CYS A 27 -3.84 -8.22 -2.60
N LEU A 28 -4.37 -9.34 -2.12
CA LEU A 28 -4.60 -10.56 -2.90
C LEU A 28 -6.00 -11.09 -2.64
N THR A 29 -6.61 -11.68 -3.67
CA THR A 29 -7.95 -12.26 -3.57
C THR A 29 -7.87 -13.73 -3.17
N ALA A 30 -8.65 -14.12 -2.17
CA ALA A 30 -8.76 -15.52 -1.75
C ALA A 30 -9.50 -16.35 -2.80
N THR A 31 -8.82 -17.31 -3.42
CA THR A 31 -9.36 -18.19 -4.47
C THR A 31 -9.83 -19.54 -3.94
N SER A 32 -9.35 -19.95 -2.77
CA SER A 32 -9.90 -21.08 -2.02
C SER A 32 -9.71 -20.87 -0.52
N ILE A 33 -10.58 -21.45 0.29
CA ILE A 33 -10.58 -21.36 1.75
C ILE A 33 -10.74 -22.74 2.34
N GLY A 34 -9.76 -23.17 3.14
CA GLY A 34 -9.82 -24.37 3.95
C GLY A 34 -10.00 -24.05 5.43
N LYS A 35 -10.04 -25.09 6.27
CA LYS A 35 -10.24 -24.94 7.72
C LYS A 35 -9.21 -24.03 8.38
N ASN A 36 -7.92 -24.18 8.01
CA ASN A 36 -6.79 -23.45 8.60
C ASN A 36 -5.85 -22.87 7.53
N ASN A 37 -6.30 -22.73 6.30
CA ASN A 37 -5.51 -22.19 5.20
C ASN A 37 -6.40 -21.51 4.19
N TYR A 38 -5.78 -20.78 3.28
CA TYR A 38 -6.41 -20.26 2.08
C TYR A 38 -5.37 -20.21 0.95
N SER A 39 -5.86 -20.14 -0.27
CA SER A 39 -5.02 -19.95 -1.45
C SER A 39 -5.32 -18.61 -2.09
N VAL A 40 -4.32 -18.04 -2.70
CA VAL A 40 -4.40 -16.84 -3.51
C VAL A 40 -3.69 -17.08 -4.83
N ASP A 41 -4.18 -16.48 -5.88
CA ASP A 41 -3.48 -16.44 -7.17
C ASP A 41 -2.69 -15.13 -7.26
N VAL A 42 -1.40 -15.25 -7.56
CA VAL A 42 -0.50 -14.10 -7.64
C VAL A 42 -0.02 -13.94 -9.07
N MET A 43 -0.23 -12.75 -9.64
CA MET A 43 0.27 -12.42 -10.98
C MET A 43 1.80 -12.39 -10.99
N HIS A 44 2.38 -12.77 -12.12
CA HIS A 44 3.84 -12.77 -12.28
C HIS A 44 4.48 -11.39 -12.03
N GLU A 45 3.81 -10.34 -12.46
CA GLU A 45 4.24 -8.95 -12.21
C GLU A 45 4.30 -8.63 -10.70
N THR A 46 3.31 -9.07 -9.92
CA THR A 46 3.28 -8.91 -8.47
C THR A 46 4.45 -9.64 -7.81
N LEU A 47 4.77 -10.86 -8.25
CA LEU A 47 5.93 -11.61 -7.73
C LEU A 47 7.25 -10.89 -8.02
N ARG A 48 7.38 -10.23 -9.18
CA ARG A 48 8.60 -9.49 -9.54
C ARG A 48 8.76 -8.16 -8.81
N ARG A 49 7.65 -7.50 -8.47
CA ARG A 49 7.65 -6.16 -7.85
C ARG A 49 7.60 -6.18 -6.33
N THR A 50 7.42 -7.35 -5.74
CA THR A 50 7.25 -7.50 -4.29
C THR A 50 8.16 -8.59 -3.74
N ASN A 51 8.34 -8.61 -2.42
CA ASN A 51 9.08 -9.69 -1.77
C ASN A 51 8.35 -11.04 -1.76
N LEU A 52 7.14 -11.12 -2.31
CA LEU A 52 6.41 -12.39 -2.40
C LEU A 52 7.13 -13.43 -3.25
N GLY A 53 7.90 -12.98 -4.27
CA GLY A 53 8.71 -13.86 -5.11
C GLY A 53 9.85 -14.56 -4.37
N GLU A 54 10.28 -14.04 -3.23
CA GLU A 54 11.36 -14.59 -2.40
C GLU A 54 10.85 -15.60 -1.35
N LEU A 55 9.52 -15.67 -1.14
CA LEU A 55 8.93 -16.51 -0.11
C LEU A 55 9.10 -18.00 -0.43
N LYS A 56 9.38 -18.77 0.62
CA LYS A 56 9.51 -20.23 0.58
C LYS A 56 8.49 -20.87 1.52
N SER A 57 8.30 -22.18 1.37
CA SER A 57 7.49 -22.93 2.33
C SER A 57 8.04 -22.71 3.75
N GLY A 58 7.17 -22.33 4.68
CA GLY A 58 7.52 -22.01 6.07
C GLY A 58 7.92 -20.55 6.31
N SER A 59 8.01 -19.69 5.27
CA SER A 59 8.23 -18.25 5.48
C SER A 59 7.10 -17.66 6.31
N LYS A 60 7.46 -16.84 7.32
CA LYS A 60 6.52 -16.05 8.09
C LYS A 60 6.13 -14.81 7.28
N VAL A 61 4.87 -14.41 7.38
CA VAL A 61 4.31 -13.24 6.67
C VAL A 61 3.35 -12.48 7.57
N ASN A 62 3.22 -11.18 7.34
CA ASN A 62 2.14 -10.39 7.90
C ASN A 62 0.85 -10.65 7.11
N LEU A 63 -0.24 -10.85 7.82
CA LEU A 63 -1.57 -11.05 7.22
C LEU A 63 -2.54 -10.04 7.81
N GLU A 64 -3.27 -9.36 6.94
CA GLU A 64 -4.32 -8.43 7.33
C GLU A 64 -5.52 -8.57 6.40
N ARG A 65 -6.74 -8.52 6.96
CA ARG A 65 -7.97 -8.50 6.17
C ARG A 65 -8.22 -7.12 5.58
N ALA A 66 -8.93 -7.06 4.47
CA ALA A 66 -9.48 -5.80 4.01
C ALA A 66 -10.30 -5.13 5.13
N MET A 67 -10.12 -3.83 5.29
CA MET A 67 -10.83 -3.05 6.30
C MET A 67 -12.32 -3.03 6.00
N ALA A 68 -13.14 -3.29 7.02
CA ALA A 68 -14.58 -3.15 6.91
C ALA A 68 -14.98 -1.68 6.73
N ALA A 69 -16.08 -1.42 6.00
CA ALA A 69 -16.56 -0.04 5.74
C ALA A 69 -16.89 0.77 7.02
N ASN A 70 -17.24 0.07 8.10
CA ASN A 70 -17.45 0.64 9.43
C ASN A 70 -16.24 0.48 10.36
N GLY A 71 -15.07 0.10 9.83
CA GLY A 71 -13.83 -0.11 10.57
C GLY A 71 -13.17 1.20 10.98
N ARG A 72 -12.14 1.09 11.85
CA ARG A 72 -11.30 2.21 12.25
C ARG A 72 -9.97 2.12 11.51
N PHE A 73 -9.42 3.25 11.09
CA PHE A 73 -8.04 3.31 10.60
C PHE A 73 -7.07 3.09 11.77
N GLY A 74 -6.23 2.07 11.67
CA GLY A 74 -5.16 1.81 12.65
C GLY A 74 -3.91 2.68 12.45
N GLY A 75 -3.88 3.46 11.36
CA GLY A 75 -2.78 4.33 10.95
C GLY A 75 -3.25 5.27 9.84
N HIS A 76 -2.54 5.31 8.71
CA HIS A 76 -2.97 5.99 7.50
C HIS A 76 -3.77 5.04 6.58
N ILE A 77 -4.25 5.54 5.45
CA ILE A 77 -4.97 4.72 4.46
C ILE A 77 -3.96 3.80 3.76
N VAL A 78 -4.10 2.50 4.00
CA VAL A 78 -3.29 1.43 3.39
C VAL A 78 -4.21 0.61 2.49
N ALA A 79 -3.90 0.57 1.19
CA ALA A 79 -4.72 -0.10 0.19
C ALA A 79 -4.23 -1.52 -0.15
N GLY A 80 -2.99 -1.84 0.24
CA GLY A 80 -2.32 -3.08 -0.17
C GLY A 80 -1.78 -3.01 -1.61
N HIS A 81 -1.60 -1.80 -2.11
CA HIS A 81 -1.06 -1.55 -3.45
C HIS A 81 0.40 -1.09 -3.36
N VAL A 82 1.28 -2.08 -3.23
CA VAL A 82 2.72 -1.91 -3.06
C VAL A 82 3.34 -1.13 -4.22
N ASP A 83 4.09 -0.07 -3.92
CA ASP A 83 4.79 0.76 -4.92
C ASP A 83 6.10 0.14 -5.39
N GLY A 84 6.71 -0.66 -4.52
CA GLY A 84 7.96 -1.35 -4.78
C GLY A 84 8.56 -1.89 -3.49
N THR A 85 9.85 -2.15 -3.52
CA THR A 85 10.58 -2.75 -2.39
C THR A 85 11.67 -1.84 -1.86
N GLY A 86 12.08 -2.10 -0.63
CA GLY A 86 13.29 -1.58 -0.02
C GLY A 86 14.10 -2.70 0.59
N THR A 87 15.36 -2.42 0.87
CA THR A 87 16.27 -3.33 1.56
C THR A 87 16.60 -2.79 2.93
N ILE A 88 16.46 -3.59 3.96
CA ILE A 88 16.88 -3.23 5.32
C ILE A 88 18.40 -3.07 5.31
N SER A 89 18.90 -1.86 5.51
CA SER A 89 20.35 -1.58 5.57
C SER A 89 20.88 -1.65 7.00
N SER A 90 20.09 -1.33 8.01
CA SER A 90 20.48 -1.53 9.41
C SER A 90 19.30 -1.73 10.34
N MET A 91 19.55 -2.44 11.44
CA MET A 91 18.65 -2.57 12.59
C MET A 91 19.43 -2.28 13.86
N LYS A 92 19.01 -1.27 14.63
CA LYS A 92 19.70 -0.85 15.86
C LYS A 92 18.72 -0.77 17.01
N LYS A 93 19.01 -1.45 18.10
CA LYS A 93 18.25 -1.34 19.34
C LYS A 93 18.52 0.02 19.99
N ASP A 94 17.47 0.71 20.41
CA ASP A 94 17.51 1.99 21.10
C ASP A 94 16.46 1.95 22.21
N ASP A 95 16.93 1.75 23.44
CA ASP A 95 16.10 1.51 24.63
C ASP A 95 15.10 0.35 24.40
N ASN A 96 13.82 0.65 24.38
CA ASN A 96 12.75 -0.34 24.20
C ASN A 96 12.32 -0.51 22.71
N ALA A 97 12.85 0.29 21.80
CA ALA A 97 12.52 0.26 20.39
C ALA A 97 13.67 -0.29 19.53
N VAL A 98 13.36 -0.65 18.30
CA VAL A 98 14.33 -1.00 17.26
C VAL A 98 14.20 -0.04 16.10
N TRP A 99 15.29 0.68 15.80
CA TRP A 99 15.39 1.50 14.60
C TRP A 99 15.71 0.62 13.40
N ILE A 100 14.88 0.70 12.38
CA ILE A 100 15.07 0.01 11.11
C ILE A 100 15.32 1.06 10.05
N THR A 101 16.49 1.01 9.39
CA THR A 101 16.81 1.85 8.24
C THR A 101 16.62 1.04 6.97
N ILE A 102 15.96 1.63 5.99
CA ILE A 102 15.59 0.97 4.73
C ILE A 102 16.06 1.84 3.57
N ASP A 103 16.86 1.25 2.70
CA ASP A 103 17.30 1.83 1.45
C ASP A 103 16.27 1.53 0.37
N THR A 104 15.90 2.52 -0.44
CA THR A 104 14.94 2.33 -1.52
C THR A 104 15.16 3.31 -2.66
N SER A 105 14.38 3.18 -3.73
CA SER A 105 14.51 4.03 -4.92
C SER A 105 14.07 5.46 -4.68
N ALA A 106 14.62 6.41 -5.44
CA ALA A 106 14.21 7.81 -5.42
C ALA A 106 12.72 7.98 -5.78
N ALA A 107 12.17 7.08 -6.59
CA ALA A 107 10.75 7.09 -6.98
C ALA A 107 9.82 6.84 -5.77
N ILE A 108 10.27 6.08 -4.78
CA ILE A 108 9.55 5.84 -3.54
C ILE A 108 9.86 6.95 -2.53
N LEU A 109 11.14 7.31 -2.36
CA LEU A 109 11.58 8.31 -1.38
C LEU A 109 10.95 9.68 -1.58
N LYS A 110 10.60 10.07 -2.81
CA LYS A 110 9.97 11.37 -3.09
C LYS A 110 8.64 11.60 -2.37
N TYR A 111 7.94 10.53 -1.95
CA TYR A 111 6.69 10.63 -1.20
C TYR A 111 6.89 10.45 0.31
N ILE A 112 8.09 10.10 0.76
CA ILE A 112 8.40 9.86 2.16
C ILE A 112 8.87 11.16 2.79
N ILE A 113 8.16 11.59 3.84
CA ILE A 113 8.51 12.80 4.60
C ILE A 113 8.76 12.46 6.06
N SER A 114 9.62 13.21 6.72
CA SER A 114 9.83 13.08 8.17
C SER A 114 8.51 13.32 8.91
N LYS A 115 8.18 12.46 9.86
CA LYS A 115 6.91 12.44 10.61
C LYS A 115 5.66 12.09 9.78
N GLY A 116 5.84 11.77 8.50
CA GLY A 116 4.78 11.17 7.68
C GLY A 116 4.61 9.67 7.96
N SER A 117 3.76 9.03 7.18
CA SER A 117 3.47 7.60 7.27
C SER A 117 4.02 6.84 6.07
N ILE A 118 4.44 5.61 6.32
CA ILE A 118 4.85 4.63 5.32
C ILE A 118 4.34 3.26 5.72
N THR A 119 3.96 2.45 4.76
CA THR A 119 3.62 1.04 5.00
C THR A 119 4.81 0.15 4.66
N ILE A 120 5.21 -0.70 5.60
CA ILE A 120 6.31 -1.66 5.45
C ILE A 120 5.76 -3.07 5.69
N ASP A 121 5.79 -3.92 4.68
CA ASP A 121 5.18 -5.27 4.73
C ASP A 121 3.74 -5.26 5.32
N GLY A 122 2.94 -4.26 4.97
CA GLY A 122 1.57 -4.07 5.44
C GLY A 122 1.44 -3.33 6.77
N VAL A 123 2.53 -3.01 7.44
CA VAL A 123 2.52 -2.33 8.74
C VAL A 123 2.65 -0.82 8.55
N SER A 124 1.65 -0.05 8.98
CA SER A 124 1.69 1.42 8.99
C SER A 124 2.64 1.93 10.07
N LEU A 125 3.64 2.71 9.69
CA LEU A 125 4.67 3.23 10.59
C LEU A 125 4.97 4.70 10.34
N THR A 126 5.33 5.42 11.41
CA THR A 126 5.77 6.80 11.32
C THR A 126 7.23 6.86 10.89
N VAL A 127 7.53 7.69 9.90
CA VAL A 127 8.89 7.96 9.45
C VAL A 127 9.61 8.83 10.48
N ALA A 128 10.67 8.29 11.07
CA ALA A 128 11.47 9.01 12.06
C ALA A 128 12.56 9.89 11.40
N LYS A 129 13.17 9.38 10.33
CA LYS A 129 14.20 10.09 9.54
C LYS A 129 14.06 9.72 8.07
N VAL A 130 14.45 10.62 7.18
CA VAL A 130 14.54 10.37 5.74
C VAL A 130 15.67 11.20 5.15
N ASP A 131 16.38 10.64 4.19
CA ASP A 131 17.40 11.27 3.37
C ASP A 131 17.24 10.89 1.89
N ASN A 132 18.24 11.20 1.06
CA ASN A 132 18.19 10.98 -0.40
C ASN A 132 18.36 9.51 -0.83
N LYS A 133 18.63 8.58 0.10
CA LYS A 133 18.89 7.16 -0.20
C LYS A 133 18.06 6.22 0.67
N SER A 134 17.67 6.68 1.85
CA SER A 134 17.05 5.85 2.86
C SER A 134 16.04 6.59 3.71
N PHE A 135 15.25 5.82 4.43
CA PHE A 135 14.46 6.33 5.53
C PHE A 135 14.56 5.38 6.73
N ALA A 136 14.20 5.87 7.91
CA ALA A 136 14.21 5.07 9.13
C ALA A 136 12.90 5.20 9.88
N VAL A 137 12.49 4.08 10.47
CA VAL A 137 11.34 3.96 11.38
C VAL A 137 11.79 3.42 12.73
N SER A 138 11.02 3.70 13.79
CA SER A 138 11.26 3.16 15.11
C SER A 138 10.13 2.21 15.47
N VAL A 139 10.45 0.93 15.65
CA VAL A 139 9.49 -0.14 15.93
C VAL A 139 9.46 -0.42 17.43
N ILE A 140 8.30 -0.18 18.04
CA ILE A 140 8.05 -0.44 19.46
C ILE A 140 7.81 -1.94 19.69
N PRO A 141 8.00 -2.45 20.95
CA PRO A 141 7.86 -3.87 21.25
C PRO A 141 6.52 -4.47 20.84
N HIS A 142 5.43 -3.76 21.04
CA HIS A 142 4.10 -4.22 20.68
C HIS A 142 3.97 -4.52 19.17
N THR A 143 4.46 -3.62 18.31
CA THR A 143 4.49 -3.82 16.85
C THR A 143 5.39 -4.99 16.47
N GLY A 144 6.56 -5.08 17.09
CA GLY A 144 7.50 -6.17 16.82
C GLY A 144 6.98 -7.56 17.18
N GLN A 145 6.20 -7.67 18.26
CA GLN A 145 5.60 -8.94 18.70
C GLN A 145 4.43 -9.40 17.81
N ASN A 146 3.75 -8.47 17.16
CA ASN A 146 2.56 -8.75 16.35
C ASN A 146 2.84 -8.76 14.84
N THR A 147 4.09 -8.52 14.41
CA THR A 147 4.49 -8.47 13.00
C THR A 147 5.80 -9.23 12.79
N THR A 148 6.13 -9.47 11.53
CA THR A 148 7.39 -10.13 11.15
C THR A 148 8.58 -9.16 11.06
N LEU A 149 8.39 -7.86 11.35
CA LEU A 149 9.42 -6.84 11.14
C LEU A 149 10.70 -7.05 11.96
N LEU A 150 10.58 -7.52 13.21
CA LEU A 150 11.74 -7.80 14.06
C LEU A 150 12.35 -9.19 13.85
N ASP A 151 11.71 -10.07 13.08
CA ASP A 151 12.29 -11.34 12.62
C ASP A 151 13.26 -11.14 11.43
N LYS A 152 13.23 -9.96 10.81
CA LYS A 152 14.08 -9.60 9.66
C LYS A 152 15.47 -9.17 10.12
N LYS A 153 16.39 -9.09 9.15
CA LYS A 153 17.80 -8.70 9.35
C LYS A 153 18.26 -7.77 8.22
N PRO A 154 19.37 -7.06 8.40
CA PRO A 154 20.01 -6.35 7.29
C PRO A 154 20.25 -7.24 6.07
N GLY A 155 19.90 -6.72 4.90
CA GLY A 155 19.89 -7.44 3.62
C GLY A 155 18.52 -8.01 3.22
N ASP A 156 17.56 -8.11 4.13
CA ASP A 156 16.23 -8.60 3.79
C ASP A 156 15.40 -7.55 3.03
N THR A 157 14.58 -8.03 2.09
CA THR A 157 13.66 -7.22 1.29
C THR A 157 12.34 -7.00 2.04
N VAL A 158 11.80 -5.79 1.94
CA VAL A 158 10.47 -5.41 2.45
C VAL A 158 9.64 -4.74 1.36
N ASN A 159 8.33 -4.96 1.37
CA ASN A 159 7.39 -4.25 0.52
C ASN A 159 7.11 -2.86 1.08
N LEU A 160 7.00 -1.87 0.20
CA LEU A 160 6.75 -0.48 0.55
C LEU A 160 5.51 0.03 -0.18
N GLU A 161 4.59 0.66 0.58
CA GLU A 161 3.46 1.39 0.03
C GLU A 161 3.47 2.80 0.60
N ASN A 162 3.57 3.80 -0.27
CA ASN A 162 3.53 5.21 0.09
C ASN A 162 2.10 5.65 0.43
N ASP A 163 1.97 6.67 1.25
CA ASP A 163 0.68 7.32 1.47
C ASP A 163 0.12 7.84 0.14
N MET A 164 -1.10 7.41 -0.19
CA MET A 164 -1.75 7.74 -1.46
C MET A 164 -2.03 9.24 -1.61
N VAL A 165 -2.13 9.99 -0.51
CA VAL A 165 -2.36 11.45 -0.54
C VAL A 165 -1.24 12.15 -1.30
N GLY A 166 0.04 11.77 -1.07
CA GLY A 166 1.17 12.35 -1.79
C GLY A 166 1.09 12.12 -3.30
N LYS A 167 0.64 10.94 -3.73
CA LYS A 167 0.47 10.58 -5.14
C LYS A 167 -0.64 11.40 -5.82
N TYR A 168 -1.77 11.60 -5.13
CA TYR A 168 -2.85 12.45 -5.63
C TYR A 168 -2.44 13.91 -5.73
N VAL A 169 -1.75 14.44 -4.72
CA VAL A 169 -1.23 15.83 -4.76
C VAL A 169 -0.30 16.02 -5.96
N GLU A 170 0.66 15.11 -6.17
CA GLU A 170 1.54 15.18 -7.34
C GLU A 170 0.75 15.18 -8.66
N LYS A 171 -0.21 14.24 -8.78
CA LYS A 171 -1.03 14.14 -9.99
C LYS A 171 -1.82 15.40 -10.27
N LEU A 172 -2.42 16.00 -9.25
CA LEU A 172 -3.20 17.24 -9.39
C LEU A 172 -2.34 18.44 -9.77
N LEU A 173 -1.13 18.57 -9.19
CA LEU A 173 -0.18 19.62 -9.54
C LEU A 173 0.30 19.49 -10.98
N GLN A 174 0.55 18.26 -11.45
CA GLN A 174 0.93 18.02 -12.85
C GLN A 174 -0.22 18.38 -13.80
N TYR A 175 -1.46 18.06 -13.44
CA TYR A 175 -2.65 18.38 -14.26
C TYR A 175 -2.88 19.88 -14.36
N GLY A 176 -2.68 20.63 -13.28
CA GLY A 176 -2.82 22.10 -13.27
C GLY A 176 -1.71 22.81 -14.07
N SER A 177 -0.66 22.11 -14.42
CA SER A 177 0.44 22.61 -15.25
C SER A 177 0.31 22.25 -16.73
N ILE A 178 -0.66 21.40 -17.11
CA ILE A 178 -0.98 21.13 -18.50
C ILE A 178 -1.83 22.32 -18.98
N PRO A 179 -1.41 23.11 -19.98
CA PRO A 179 -2.28 24.08 -20.62
C PRO A 179 -3.56 23.34 -21.02
N ALA A 180 -4.73 23.91 -20.72
CA ALA A 180 -5.98 23.40 -21.29
C ALA A 180 -5.74 23.32 -22.80
N GLU A 181 -5.70 22.12 -23.38
CA GLU A 181 -5.85 22.00 -24.82
C GLU A 181 -7.17 22.72 -25.10
N GLU A 182 -7.10 23.80 -25.89
CA GLU A 182 -8.28 24.42 -26.42
C GLU A 182 -9.01 23.27 -27.11
N GLU A 183 -10.14 22.85 -26.55
CA GLU A 183 -11.05 21.95 -27.23
C GLU A 183 -11.41 22.64 -28.56
N GLU A 184 -10.66 22.36 -29.61
CA GLU A 184 -11.12 22.55 -30.97
C GLU A 184 -12.25 21.54 -31.21
N GLY A 185 -13.38 21.83 -30.69
CA GLY A 185 -14.57 21.00 -30.79
C GLY A 185 -15.76 21.85 -30.55
N THR A 186 -16.25 22.48 -31.65
CA THR A 186 -17.65 22.86 -31.84
C THR A 186 -18.48 22.87 -30.56
N THR A 187 -18.40 23.97 -29.82
CA THR A 187 -19.46 24.32 -28.90
C THR A 187 -20.73 24.63 -29.73
N GLU A 188 -21.44 23.61 -30.18
CA GLU A 188 -22.85 23.75 -30.29
C GLU A 188 -23.34 24.16 -28.90
N LYS A 189 -23.69 25.42 -28.78
CA LYS A 189 -24.36 25.95 -27.60
C LYS A 189 -25.68 25.18 -27.47
N THR A 190 -25.68 24.04 -26.82
CA THR A 190 -26.88 23.31 -26.42
C THR A 190 -27.54 24.01 -25.23
N GLY A 191 -27.72 25.33 -25.36
CA GLY A 191 -28.54 26.13 -24.47
C GLY A 191 -29.80 26.54 -25.18
N ILE A 192 -30.93 26.53 -24.48
CA ILE A 192 -32.18 27.14 -24.97
C ILE A 192 -31.89 28.62 -25.25
N THR A 193 -31.83 28.96 -26.55
CA THR A 193 -31.58 30.33 -26.98
C THR A 193 -32.92 31.10 -27.05
N MET A 194 -32.86 32.43 -26.99
CA MET A 194 -34.07 33.27 -27.14
C MET A 194 -34.77 32.99 -28.49
N ASP A 195 -34.02 32.76 -29.57
CA ASP A 195 -34.55 32.39 -30.87
C ASP A 195 -35.28 31.05 -30.86
N PHE A 196 -34.75 30.07 -30.11
CA PHE A 196 -35.43 28.78 -29.93
C PHE A 196 -36.78 28.96 -29.19
N LEU A 197 -36.82 29.79 -28.15
CA LEU A 197 -38.03 30.05 -27.40
C LEU A 197 -39.07 30.74 -28.26
N ILE A 198 -38.70 31.79 -29.01
CA ILE A 198 -39.59 32.52 -29.92
C ILE A 198 -40.18 31.61 -31.02
N GLN A 199 -39.33 30.73 -31.61
CA GLN A 199 -39.79 29.77 -32.63
C GLN A 199 -40.75 28.72 -32.10
N ASN A 200 -40.74 28.44 -30.80
CA ASN A 200 -41.60 27.45 -30.14
C ASN A 200 -42.75 28.11 -29.34
N GLY A 201 -43.00 29.39 -29.50
CA GLY A 201 -44.21 30.07 -28.99
C GLY A 201 -44.13 30.54 -27.52
N PHE A 202 -42.91 30.76 -27.01
CA PHE A 202 -42.66 31.33 -25.67
C PHE A 202 -42.17 32.75 -25.76
#